data_a00887a100824c8966d280c66ee2412c
#
_entry.id   a00887a100824c8966d280c66ee2412c
#
_cell.length_a   1.000
_cell.length_b   1.000
_cell.length_c   1.000
_cell.angle_alpha   90.00
_cell.angle_beta   90.00
_cell.angle_gamma   90.00
#
_symmetry.space_group_name_H-M   'P 1'
#
loop_
_entity.id
_entity.type
_entity.pdbx_description
1 polymer ?
#
loop_
_entity_poly.entity_id
_entity_poly.type
_entity_poly.pdbx_seq_one_letter_code
_entity_poly.pdbx_strand_id
1 'polypeptide(L)'
;MFARLARALRAGGQCYVEDLSQRAPFAPRDLADLRGVVHGITVTSPADYAADLRSAGFTEVATTDLTSDWAPYAAERLGAWRQNRAAYAGVHGEGAYLAHEKFYAVIVQLYDSGSLGSIRLVARMPVAKDKI
;
A
#
# COMPACT_ATOMS: atom_id res chain seq x y z
N MET A 1 -7.10 -9.57 9.11
CA MET A 1 -5.65 -9.76 8.89
C MET A 1 -4.85 -9.52 10.16
N PHE A 2 -4.88 -8.36 10.79
CA PHE A 2 -4.06 -8.00 11.95
C PHE A 2 -4.28 -8.86 13.20
N ALA A 3 -5.50 -9.33 13.45
CA ALA A 3 -5.76 -10.25 14.56
C ALA A 3 -5.00 -11.60 14.43
N ARG A 4 -4.81 -12.09 13.22
CA ARG A 4 -3.99 -13.29 12.97
C ARG A 4 -2.50 -13.00 13.19
N LEU A 5 -2.03 -11.85 12.72
CA LEU A 5 -0.66 -11.41 12.91
C LEU A 5 -0.34 -11.22 14.40
N ALA A 6 -1.23 -10.58 15.15
CA ALA A 6 -1.06 -10.40 16.58
C ALA A 6 -0.94 -11.74 17.34
N ARG A 7 -1.73 -12.75 16.95
CA ARG A 7 -1.64 -14.10 17.54
C ARG A 7 -0.36 -14.85 17.21
N ALA A 8 0.26 -14.53 16.07
CA ALA A 8 1.50 -15.18 15.64
C ALA A 8 2.75 -14.57 16.31
N LEU A 9 2.64 -13.36 16.82
CA LEU A 9 3.75 -12.65 17.45
C LEU A 9 3.85 -12.96 18.96
N ARG A 10 5.08 -13.14 19.43
CA ARG A 10 5.37 -13.22 20.86
C ARG A 10 5.17 -11.84 21.52
N ALA A 11 5.08 -11.82 22.84
CA ALA A 11 5.11 -10.59 23.62
C ALA A 11 6.31 -9.71 23.26
N GLY A 12 6.11 -8.41 23.07
CA GLY A 12 7.13 -7.48 22.61
C GLY A 12 7.50 -7.61 21.13
N GLY A 13 6.93 -8.56 20.39
CA GLY A 13 7.17 -8.74 18.97
C GLY A 13 6.67 -7.56 18.13
N GLN A 14 7.32 -7.29 17.01
CA GLN A 14 7.00 -6.19 16.11
C GLN A 14 6.47 -6.69 14.76
N CYS A 15 5.61 -5.92 14.15
CA CYS A 15 5.32 -6.02 12.73
C CYS A 15 5.67 -4.73 12.00
N TYR A 16 5.97 -4.88 10.73
CA TYR A 16 6.29 -3.83 9.80
C TYR A 16 5.39 -3.99 8.59
N VAL A 17 4.69 -2.92 8.23
CA VAL A 17 3.76 -2.90 7.10
C VAL A 17 4.05 -1.67 6.25
N GLU A 18 4.20 -1.86 4.96
CA GLU A 18 4.13 -0.79 3.96
C GLU A 18 2.98 -1.07 3.04
N ASP A 19 2.14 -0.08 2.78
CA ASP A 19 0.95 -0.23 1.96
C ASP A 19 0.49 1.09 1.36
N LEU A 20 -0.40 0.98 0.38
CA LEU A 20 -1.16 2.11 -0.13
C LEU A 20 -2.16 2.59 0.93
N SER A 21 -2.41 3.88 0.95
CA SER A 21 -3.34 4.51 1.90
C SER A 21 -4.23 5.53 1.22
N GLN A 22 -5.37 5.80 1.83
CA GLN A 22 -6.26 6.87 1.40
C GLN A 22 -5.88 8.18 2.10
N ARG A 23 -5.57 9.22 1.31
CA ARG A 23 -5.28 10.58 1.82
C ARG A 23 -6.49 11.49 1.76
N ALA A 24 -7.34 11.28 0.75
CA ALA A 24 -8.57 12.02 0.52
C ALA A 24 -9.61 11.08 -0.11
N PRO A 25 -10.90 11.43 -0.11
CA PRO A 25 -11.92 10.64 -0.77
C PRO A 25 -11.58 10.43 -2.25
N PHE A 26 -11.74 9.20 -2.73
CA PHE A 26 -11.57 8.89 -4.16
C PHE A 26 -12.77 9.38 -4.95
N ALA A 27 -12.52 10.04 -6.09
CA ALA A 27 -13.54 10.27 -7.09
C ALA A 27 -14.12 8.93 -7.58
N PRO A 28 -15.38 8.87 -8.04
CA PRO A 28 -16.00 7.60 -8.49
C PRO A 28 -15.17 6.87 -9.56
N ARG A 29 -14.59 7.61 -10.50
CA ARG A 29 -13.71 7.04 -11.53
C ARG A 29 -12.44 6.44 -10.94
N ASP A 30 -11.78 7.17 -10.04
CA ASP A 30 -10.55 6.72 -9.38
C ASP A 30 -10.81 5.47 -8.52
N LEU A 31 -11.95 5.42 -7.86
CA LEU A 31 -12.36 4.24 -7.09
C LEU A 31 -12.61 3.03 -7.99
N ALA A 32 -13.21 3.23 -9.16
CA ALA A 32 -13.42 2.16 -10.14
C ALA A 32 -12.08 1.63 -10.68
N ASP A 33 -11.15 2.52 -10.99
CA ASP A 33 -9.80 2.16 -11.45
C ASP A 33 -8.99 1.46 -10.36
N LEU A 34 -9.08 1.93 -9.13
CA LEU A 34 -8.43 1.30 -7.98
C LEU A 34 -8.91 -0.16 -7.79
N ARG A 35 -10.20 -0.37 -7.90
CA ARG A 35 -10.80 -1.71 -7.76
C ARG A 35 -10.56 -2.61 -8.97
N GLY A 36 -10.72 -2.06 -10.17
CA GLY A 36 -10.70 -2.84 -11.42
C GLY A 36 -9.29 -3.10 -11.96
N VAL A 37 -8.36 -2.19 -11.76
CA VAL A 37 -7.01 -2.25 -12.33
C VAL A 37 -5.95 -2.60 -11.28
N VAL A 38 -6.01 -1.96 -10.13
CA VAL A 38 -5.05 -2.17 -9.03
C VAL A 38 -5.47 -3.31 -8.12
N HIS A 39 -6.74 -3.70 -8.17
CA HIS A 39 -7.35 -4.70 -7.30
C HIS A 39 -7.26 -4.35 -5.80
N GLY A 40 -7.19 -3.06 -5.52
CA GLY A 40 -7.23 -2.51 -4.17
C GLY A 40 -8.65 -2.60 -3.60
N ILE A 41 -9.00 -3.72 -2.99
CA ILE A 41 -10.34 -3.96 -2.46
C ILE A 41 -10.62 -3.03 -1.28
N THR A 42 -9.59 -2.81 -0.44
CA THR A 42 -9.70 -1.97 0.75
C THR A 42 -8.44 -1.12 0.88
N VAL A 43 -8.58 0.17 0.60
CA VAL A 43 -7.54 1.17 0.87
C VAL A 43 -8.10 2.10 1.94
N THR A 44 -7.46 2.11 3.09
CA THR A 44 -7.91 2.85 4.26
C THR A 44 -7.01 4.04 4.58
N SER A 45 -7.50 4.97 5.41
CA SER A 45 -6.68 6.08 5.90
C SER A 45 -5.59 5.59 6.86
N PRO A 46 -4.50 6.34 7.03
CA PRO A 46 -3.47 6.02 8.04
C PRO A 46 -4.05 5.90 9.46
N ALA A 47 -5.02 6.76 9.81
CA ALA A 47 -5.67 6.72 11.10
C ALA A 47 -6.48 5.43 11.33
N ASP A 48 -7.22 4.99 10.32
CA ASP A 48 -7.99 3.74 10.39
C ASP A 48 -7.08 2.51 10.44
N TYR A 49 -5.99 2.53 9.68
CA TYR A 49 -4.97 1.49 9.76
C TYR A 49 -4.39 1.35 11.17
N ALA A 50 -4.02 2.48 11.77
CA ALA A 50 -3.50 2.49 13.15
C ALA A 50 -4.56 2.01 14.15
N ALA A 51 -5.81 2.41 13.97
CA ALA A 51 -6.92 1.96 14.82
C ALA A 51 -7.13 0.44 14.71
N ASP A 52 -7.07 -0.13 13.52
CA ASP A 52 -7.19 -1.57 13.28
C ASP A 52 -6.06 -2.35 13.98
N LEU A 53 -4.84 -1.84 13.92
CA LEU A 53 -3.70 -2.44 14.63
C LEU A 53 -3.90 -2.41 16.15
N ARG A 54 -4.33 -1.29 16.70
CA ARG A 54 -4.62 -1.17 18.13
C ARG A 54 -5.76 -2.10 18.56
N SER A 55 -6.81 -2.20 17.75
CA SER A 55 -7.92 -3.14 18.00
C SER A 55 -7.49 -4.61 17.96
N ALA A 56 -6.43 -4.92 17.22
CA ALA A 56 -5.84 -6.26 17.17
C ALA A 56 -4.92 -6.57 18.37
N GLY A 57 -4.61 -5.58 19.23
CA GLY A 57 -3.83 -5.75 20.45
C GLY A 57 -2.43 -5.12 20.41
N PHE A 58 -2.05 -4.43 19.34
CA PHE A 58 -0.79 -3.69 19.30
C PHE A 58 -0.89 -2.41 20.17
N THR A 59 0.12 -2.15 20.97
CA THR A 59 0.12 -1.02 21.91
C THR A 59 0.95 0.17 21.43
N GLU A 60 2.00 -0.09 20.66
CA GLU A 60 2.83 0.94 20.07
C GLU A 60 2.64 0.89 18.57
N VAL A 61 2.09 1.95 17.97
CA VAL A 61 1.86 2.06 16.53
C VAL A 61 2.46 3.37 16.05
N ALA A 62 3.50 3.27 15.23
CA ALA A 62 4.12 4.41 14.57
C ALA A 62 3.80 4.41 13.08
N THR A 63 3.39 5.55 12.56
CA THR A 63 3.03 5.75 11.15
C THR A 63 3.98 6.73 10.49
N THR A 64 4.48 6.38 9.32
CA THR A 64 5.31 7.25 8.48
C THR A 64 4.65 7.40 7.12
N ASP A 65 4.52 8.63 6.64
CA ASP A 65 4.05 8.92 5.27
C ASP A 65 5.19 8.69 4.28
N LEU A 66 4.98 7.79 3.33
CA LEU A 66 5.94 7.46 2.27
C LEU A 66 5.52 8.01 0.90
N THR A 67 4.48 8.82 0.83
CA THR A 67 3.91 9.28 -0.43
C THR A 67 4.93 10.06 -1.27
N SER A 68 5.73 10.91 -0.63
CA SER A 68 6.77 11.69 -1.31
C SER A 68 7.90 10.85 -1.91
N ASP A 69 8.09 9.62 -1.41
CA ASP A 69 9.07 8.68 -1.94
C ASP A 69 8.45 7.77 -3.01
N TRP A 70 7.25 7.28 -2.77
CA TRP A 70 6.62 6.29 -3.64
C TRP A 70 6.00 6.90 -4.89
N ALA A 71 5.44 8.12 -4.82
CA ALA A 71 4.82 8.75 -5.98
C ALA A 71 5.83 9.01 -7.11
N PRO A 72 7.02 9.61 -6.86
CA PRO A 72 8.05 9.75 -7.88
C PRO A 72 8.57 8.41 -8.40
N TYR A 73 8.72 7.42 -7.52
CA TYR A 73 9.14 6.07 -7.90
C TYR A 73 8.14 5.41 -8.85
N ALA A 74 6.83 5.54 -8.59
CA ALA A 74 5.79 5.02 -9.47
C ALA A 74 5.85 5.67 -10.87
N ALA A 75 6.07 6.99 -10.94
CA ALA A 75 6.24 7.72 -12.20
C ALA A 75 7.49 7.26 -12.96
N GLU A 76 8.60 7.05 -12.28
CA GLU A 76 9.85 6.52 -12.84
C GLU A 76 9.62 5.10 -13.39
N ARG A 77 8.93 4.24 -12.65
CA ARG A 77 8.59 2.89 -13.09
C ARG A 77 7.73 2.88 -14.33
N LEU A 78 6.75 3.76 -14.44
CA LEU A 78 5.93 3.91 -15.63
C LEU A 78 6.78 4.31 -16.84
N GLY A 79 7.68 5.27 -16.67
CA GLY A 79 8.60 5.70 -17.73
C GLY A 79 9.52 4.58 -18.20
N ALA A 80 10.14 3.86 -17.26
CA ALA A 80 11.00 2.72 -17.56
C ALA A 80 10.23 1.58 -18.25
N TRP A 81 8.99 1.33 -17.84
CA TRP A 81 8.13 0.35 -18.48
C TRP A 81 7.87 0.68 -19.94
N ARG A 82 7.53 1.94 -20.23
CA ARG A 82 7.29 2.43 -21.60
C ARG A 82 8.53 2.34 -22.48
N GLN A 83 9.71 2.65 -21.93
CA GLN A 83 10.98 2.53 -22.65
C GLN A 83 11.32 1.09 -23.04
N ASN A 84 10.90 0.12 -22.24
CA ASN A 84 11.18 -1.31 -22.44
C ASN A 84 10.06 -2.07 -23.16
N ARG A 85 9.11 -1.37 -23.78
CA ARG A 85 7.92 -1.96 -24.43
C ARG A 85 8.28 -3.08 -25.40
N ALA A 86 9.15 -2.81 -26.36
CA ALA A 86 9.49 -3.76 -27.42
C ALA A 86 10.10 -5.05 -26.85
N ALA A 87 11.01 -4.93 -25.88
CA ALA A 87 11.66 -6.07 -25.25
C ALA A 87 10.66 -6.93 -24.45
N TYR A 88 9.80 -6.31 -23.67
CA TYR A 88 8.81 -7.04 -22.87
C TYR A 88 7.71 -7.67 -23.73
N ALA A 89 7.14 -6.91 -24.65
CA ALA A 89 6.07 -7.41 -25.52
C ALA A 89 6.57 -8.53 -26.45
N GLY A 90 7.84 -8.49 -26.83
CA GLY A 90 8.47 -9.56 -27.62
C GLY A 90 8.54 -10.91 -26.89
N VAL A 91 8.65 -10.90 -25.56
CA VAL A 91 8.73 -12.11 -24.73
C VAL A 91 7.33 -12.53 -24.22
N HIS A 92 6.54 -11.59 -23.73
CA HIS A 92 5.30 -11.87 -22.99
C HIS A 92 4.02 -11.51 -23.75
N GLY A 93 4.14 -10.86 -24.91
CA GLY A 93 3.02 -10.39 -25.74
C GLY A 93 2.57 -8.98 -25.41
N GLU A 94 1.98 -8.32 -26.39
CA GLU A 94 1.49 -6.94 -26.28
C GLU A 94 0.38 -6.79 -25.23
N GLY A 95 -0.52 -7.76 -25.11
CA GLY A 95 -1.59 -7.72 -24.10
C GLY A 95 -1.07 -7.70 -22.68
N ALA A 96 -0.04 -8.48 -22.36
CA ALA A 96 0.60 -8.48 -21.05
C ALA A 96 1.30 -7.15 -20.78
N TYR A 97 1.97 -6.58 -21.78
CA TYR A 97 2.58 -5.25 -21.67
C TYR A 97 1.54 -4.18 -21.33
N LEU A 98 0.45 -4.11 -22.09
CA LEU A 98 -0.61 -3.11 -21.91
C LEU A 98 -1.29 -3.20 -20.53
N ALA A 99 -1.48 -4.41 -20.01
CA ALA A 99 -2.05 -4.60 -18.68
C ALA A 99 -1.16 -4.00 -17.59
N HIS A 100 0.15 -4.19 -17.67
CA HIS A 100 1.10 -3.62 -16.71
C HIS A 100 1.27 -2.11 -16.88
N GLU A 101 1.29 -1.61 -18.13
CA GLU A 101 1.32 -0.18 -18.39
C GLU A 101 0.10 0.51 -17.77
N LYS A 102 -1.09 -0.06 -17.95
CA LYS A 102 -2.32 0.47 -17.38
C LYS A 102 -2.27 0.49 -15.85
N PHE A 103 -1.75 -0.57 -15.24
CA PHE A 103 -1.57 -0.64 -13.79
C PHE A 103 -0.72 0.53 -13.27
N TYR A 104 0.48 0.74 -13.84
CA TYR A 104 1.34 1.84 -13.42
C TYR A 104 0.76 3.21 -13.73
N ALA A 105 0.09 3.38 -14.87
CA ALA A 105 -0.54 4.64 -15.24
C ALA A 105 -1.67 5.01 -14.27
N VAL A 106 -2.48 4.05 -13.84
CA VAL A 106 -3.53 4.27 -12.82
C VAL A 106 -2.92 4.64 -11.47
N ILE A 107 -1.88 3.96 -11.03
CA ILE A 107 -1.19 4.28 -9.78
C ILE A 107 -0.65 5.72 -9.82
N VAL A 108 0.02 6.13 -10.89
CA VAL A 108 0.52 7.51 -11.05
C VAL A 108 -0.63 8.52 -11.02
N GLN A 109 -1.71 8.25 -11.75
CA GLN A 109 -2.89 9.12 -11.76
C GLN A 109 -3.50 9.29 -10.35
N LEU A 110 -3.60 8.20 -9.58
CA LEU A 110 -4.14 8.22 -8.22
C LEU A 110 -3.25 9.02 -7.26
N TYR A 111 -1.92 8.96 -7.40
CA TYR A 111 -1.02 9.83 -6.65
C TYR A 111 -1.16 11.29 -7.06
N ASP A 112 -1.23 11.57 -8.35
CA ASP A 112 -1.36 12.93 -8.87
C ASP A 112 -2.69 13.59 -8.46
N SER A 113 -3.76 12.81 -8.32
CA SER A 113 -5.05 13.30 -7.82
C SER A 113 -5.03 13.71 -6.34
N GLY A 114 -4.03 13.28 -5.59
CA GLY A 114 -3.91 13.52 -4.15
C GLY A 114 -4.74 12.61 -3.26
N SER A 115 -5.49 11.67 -3.84
CA SER A 115 -6.34 10.74 -3.07
C SER A 115 -5.58 9.52 -2.57
N LEU A 116 -4.59 9.07 -3.31
CA LEU A 116 -3.73 7.94 -2.94
C LEU A 116 -2.48 8.43 -2.23
N GLY A 117 -2.11 7.73 -1.18
CA GLY A 117 -0.85 7.87 -0.49
C GLY A 117 -0.21 6.52 -0.21
N SER A 118 0.92 6.56 0.45
CA SER A 118 1.64 5.37 0.91
C SER A 118 2.12 5.57 2.32
N ILE A 119 2.05 4.52 3.12
CA ILE A 119 2.41 4.55 4.53
C ILE A 119 3.30 3.40 4.93
N ARG A 120 4.08 3.64 5.95
CA ARG A 120 4.74 2.63 6.76
C ARG A 120 4.13 2.64 8.14
N LEU A 121 3.82 1.45 8.64
CA LEU A 121 3.37 1.25 10.00
C LEU A 121 4.36 0.30 10.68
N VAL A 122 4.82 0.67 11.86
CA VAL A 122 5.56 -0.20 12.76
C VAL A 122 4.75 -0.34 14.02
N ALA A 123 4.41 -1.56 14.38
CA ALA A 123 3.57 -1.83 15.53
C ALA A 123 4.19 -2.90 16.42
N ARG A 124 4.05 -2.74 17.73
CA ARG A 124 4.62 -3.65 18.74
C ARG A 124 3.52 -4.26 19.60
N MET A 125 3.63 -5.54 19.85
CA MET A 125 2.83 -6.23 20.85
C MET A 125 3.27 -5.82 22.26
N PRO A 126 2.33 -5.78 23.25
CA PRO A 126 2.72 -5.49 24.63
C PRO A 126 3.78 -6.47 25.13
N VAL A 127 4.69 -5.97 25.94
CA VAL A 127 5.65 -6.80 26.66
C VAL A 127 4.90 -7.53 27.76
N ALA A 128 5.23 -8.80 28.02
CA ALA A 128 4.67 -9.52 29.14
C ALA A 128 5.02 -8.76 30.44
N LYS A 129 4.00 -8.45 31.24
CA LYS A 129 4.26 -7.92 32.61
C LYS A 129 4.92 -9.04 33.41
N ASP A 130 6.10 -8.76 33.94
CA ASP A 130 6.70 -9.65 34.92
C ASP A 130 5.68 -9.83 36.05
N LYS A 131 5.26 -11.06 36.27
CA LYS A 131 4.45 -11.40 37.43
C LYS A 131 5.37 -11.31 38.62
N ILE A 132 5.21 -10.23 39.39
CA ILE A 132 5.86 -10.11 40.67
C ILE A 132 5.19 -11.10 41.65
#